data_f2a0e9ee8abe101e4251f2b091a79cdd
#
_entry.id   f2a0e9ee8abe101e4251f2b091a79cdd
#
_cell.length_a   1.000
_cell.length_b   1.000
_cell.length_c   1.000
_cell.angle_alpha   90.00
_cell.angle_beta   90.00
_cell.angle_gamma   90.00
#
_symmetry.space_group_name_H-M   'P 1'
#
loop_
_entity.id
_entity.type
_entity.pdbx_description
1 polymer ?
#
loop_
_entity_poly.entity_id
_entity_poly.type
_entity_poly.pdbx_seq_one_letter_code
_entity_poly.pdbx_strand_id
1 'polypeptide(L)'
;MKQAKSWMVAAMLVIATGAQAQTKRSDEFHAKYQLKEVVVMSRHNIRSPLTSGGAAYMRVTPYEWFKWSSPSSQLSLRGGVLETEMGQFFRKWVVGEGLLLDNYRPTGDEVLFYANSRQRTFATAKYFSAGFLPFANVEITHKLAEDKMDPVFTPQFTKMNDTYRQQVLNEMQALHGGPQAWMQQVQPTLTLMEEVLHMSESPAALQGDTLHFRFDNTQFKIEKGDEPRMTGGYTLANSVADALVLQCYESENMSAFGHELTTEQWRDICGVKEVYDGLLFTTHAAAVNLAFPLVSRIREELNRNDRKFMFLCGHDSNLASIGSALRFNYPETENALELHTPIGSKLVFEKWSDGVEDYVAVNLVYAALSQLQGRTLLSSDVPPMVLSVTIDGLTANSDGLYRLADLDARFAETMAEYDAIEDVPADIPAASRSVPINGNRTFTLSGTLATDSARGIVIENNQKVVRK
;
A
#
# COMPACT_ATOMS: atom_id res chain seq x y z
N MET A 1 42.39 35.32 39.02
CA MET A 1 42.86 34.43 37.95
C MET A 1 41.90 33.24 37.85
N LYS A 2 40.91 33.29 36.94
CA LYS A 2 40.01 32.20 36.62
C LYS A 2 40.23 31.85 35.16
N GLN A 3 40.78 30.65 34.91
CA GLN A 3 41.01 30.11 33.58
C GLN A 3 39.68 29.67 33.01
N ALA A 4 39.26 30.29 31.91
CA ALA A 4 38.15 29.83 31.09
C ALA A 4 38.65 28.68 30.19
N LYS A 5 38.14 27.48 30.39
CA LYS A 5 38.33 26.35 29.48
C LYS A 5 37.35 26.52 28.33
N SER A 6 37.87 26.87 27.17
CA SER A 6 37.16 26.89 25.90
C SER A 6 36.95 25.43 25.44
N TRP A 7 35.71 25.01 25.39
CA TRP A 7 35.32 23.76 24.73
C TRP A 7 35.01 24.09 23.27
N MET A 8 35.92 23.74 22.39
CA MET A 8 35.65 23.72 20.96
C MET A 8 34.81 22.50 20.66
N VAL A 9 33.51 22.72 20.48
CA VAL A 9 32.59 21.71 19.90
C VAL A 9 32.87 21.74 18.40
N ALA A 10 33.60 20.77 17.89
CA ALA A 10 33.71 20.51 16.47
C ALA A 10 32.32 19.98 16.02
N ALA A 11 31.52 20.84 15.45
CA ALA A 11 30.32 20.40 14.71
C ALA A 11 30.83 19.66 13.47
N MET A 12 30.82 18.33 13.51
CA MET A 12 30.85 17.53 12.29
C MET A 12 29.57 17.86 11.53
N LEU A 13 29.69 18.66 10.49
CA LEU A 13 28.69 18.81 9.46
C LEU A 13 28.63 17.45 8.72
N VAL A 14 27.77 16.56 9.18
CA VAL A 14 27.35 15.41 8.38
C VAL A 14 26.51 16.01 7.25
N ILE A 15 27.16 16.25 6.12
CA ILE A 15 26.45 16.47 4.86
C ILE A 15 25.79 15.13 4.58
N ALA A 16 24.54 14.98 5.01
CA ALA A 16 23.65 13.99 4.46
C ALA A 16 23.42 14.39 3.00
N THR A 17 24.30 13.92 2.12
CA THR A 17 23.97 13.85 0.70
C THR A 17 22.84 12.84 0.63
N GLY A 18 21.60 13.33 0.68
CA GLY A 18 20.45 12.54 0.31
C GLY A 18 20.78 11.92 -1.04
N ALA A 19 20.86 10.60 -1.10
CA ALA A 19 21.13 9.90 -2.33
C ALA A 19 19.88 10.04 -3.20
N GLN A 20 19.75 11.19 -3.90
CA GLN A 20 18.83 11.29 -5.03
C GLN A 20 19.31 10.25 -6.04
N ALA A 21 18.53 9.19 -6.22
CA ALA A 21 18.78 8.28 -7.32
C ALA A 21 18.76 9.12 -8.59
N GLN A 22 19.85 9.10 -9.33
CA GLN A 22 19.98 9.93 -10.51
C GLN A 22 18.94 9.48 -11.53
N THR A 23 18.01 10.36 -11.87
CA THR A 23 17.07 10.16 -12.97
C THR A 23 17.79 10.10 -14.33
N LYS A 24 19.07 10.46 -14.35
CA LYS A 24 19.97 10.35 -15.51
C LYS A 24 21.28 9.74 -15.05
N ARG A 25 21.54 8.53 -15.51
CA ARG A 25 22.80 7.83 -15.27
C ARG A 25 23.92 8.47 -16.08
N SER A 26 25.17 8.33 -15.62
CA SER A 26 26.34 8.88 -16.32
C SER A 26 26.72 8.05 -17.55
N ASP A 27 27.53 8.64 -18.45
CA ASP A 27 28.08 7.91 -19.61
C ASP A 27 28.95 6.73 -19.17
N GLU A 28 29.69 6.84 -18.06
CA GLU A 28 30.48 5.75 -17.48
C GLU A 28 29.60 4.61 -16.99
N PHE A 29 28.41 4.93 -16.45
CA PHE A 29 27.43 3.93 -16.07
C PHE A 29 26.89 3.17 -17.30
N HIS A 30 26.50 3.89 -18.35
CA HIS A 30 26.01 3.30 -19.60
C HIS A 30 27.07 2.53 -20.38
N ALA A 31 28.36 2.85 -20.17
CA ALA A 31 29.45 2.05 -20.73
C ALA A 31 29.59 0.66 -20.07
N LYS A 32 29.04 0.49 -18.84
CA LYS A 32 29.09 -0.76 -18.10
C LYS A 32 27.77 -1.53 -18.16
N TYR A 33 26.62 -0.86 -18.13
CA TYR A 33 25.32 -1.46 -17.90
C TYR A 33 24.30 -1.09 -18.97
N GLN A 34 23.43 -2.03 -19.29
CA GLN A 34 22.29 -1.84 -20.17
C GLN A 34 21.00 -2.18 -19.40
N LEU A 35 20.01 -1.29 -19.46
CA LEU A 35 18.68 -1.54 -18.88
C LEU A 35 17.99 -2.67 -19.66
N LYS A 36 17.53 -3.69 -18.96
CA LYS A 36 16.86 -4.88 -19.56
C LYS A 36 15.38 -4.89 -19.28
N GLU A 37 14.97 -4.49 -18.09
CA GLU A 37 13.59 -4.56 -17.64
C GLU A 37 13.33 -3.54 -16.54
N VAL A 38 12.08 -3.08 -16.46
CA VAL A 38 11.58 -2.28 -15.34
C VAL A 38 10.31 -2.92 -14.79
N VAL A 39 10.31 -3.26 -13.51
CA VAL A 39 9.14 -3.75 -12.78
C VAL A 39 8.68 -2.68 -11.81
N VAL A 40 7.41 -2.29 -11.89
CA VAL A 40 6.81 -1.23 -11.08
C VAL A 40 5.69 -1.80 -10.22
N MET A 41 5.76 -1.59 -8.90
CA MET A 41 4.62 -1.75 -8.00
C MET A 41 4.11 -0.37 -7.59
N SER A 42 2.94 0.01 -8.07
CA SER A 42 2.35 1.34 -7.88
C SER A 42 1.24 1.32 -6.83
N ARG A 43 1.22 2.32 -5.95
CA ARG A 43 0.02 2.75 -5.23
C ARG A 43 -0.88 3.53 -6.19
N HIS A 44 -2.23 3.40 -6.07
CA HIS A 44 -3.16 4.26 -6.83
C HIS A 44 -2.93 5.75 -6.49
N ASN A 45 -3.34 6.62 -7.39
CA ASN A 45 -3.26 8.08 -7.20
C ASN A 45 -4.48 8.64 -6.43
N ILE A 46 -4.59 9.99 -6.34
CA ILE A 46 -5.62 10.72 -5.58
C ILE A 46 -7.01 10.19 -5.93
N ARG A 47 -7.79 9.93 -4.91
CA ARG A 47 -9.15 9.40 -4.96
C ARG A 47 -10.07 10.15 -4.02
N SER A 48 -11.36 10.04 -4.21
CA SER A 48 -12.32 10.43 -3.20
C SER A 48 -12.23 9.53 -1.96
N PRO A 49 -12.59 10.01 -0.75
CA PRO A 49 -12.53 9.25 0.48
C PRO A 49 -13.35 7.96 0.45
N LEU A 50 -12.95 7.00 1.29
CA LEU A 50 -13.71 5.76 1.49
C LEU A 50 -14.95 6.04 2.32
N THR A 51 -16.10 5.51 1.90
CA THR A 51 -17.35 5.58 2.67
C THR A 51 -17.72 4.25 3.32
N SER A 52 -16.82 3.26 3.26
CA SER A 52 -17.00 1.99 3.96
C SER A 52 -17.13 2.23 5.47
N GLY A 53 -18.24 1.83 6.05
CA GLY A 53 -18.55 2.07 7.45
C GLY A 53 -19.55 3.21 7.70
N GLY A 54 -20.23 3.71 6.65
CA GLY A 54 -21.39 4.60 6.80
C GLY A 54 -21.05 6.08 6.91
N ALA A 55 -19.97 6.53 6.26
CA ALA A 55 -19.59 7.94 6.19
C ALA A 55 -19.50 8.63 7.59
N ALA A 56 -19.01 7.89 8.59
CA ALA A 56 -18.89 8.40 9.97
C ALA A 56 -18.08 9.70 10.01
N TYR A 57 -17.07 9.85 9.15
CA TYR A 57 -16.28 11.07 9.03
C TYR A 57 -17.13 12.29 8.61
N MET A 58 -18.24 12.11 7.90
CA MET A 58 -19.12 13.21 7.50
C MET A 58 -19.93 13.82 8.67
N ARG A 59 -20.01 13.11 9.80
CA ARG A 59 -20.78 13.53 10.99
C ARG A 59 -19.93 14.21 12.07
N VAL A 60 -18.59 14.26 11.88
CA VAL A 60 -17.63 14.75 12.89
C VAL A 60 -17.33 16.24 12.79
N THR A 61 -17.93 16.96 11.86
CA THR A 61 -17.75 18.40 11.68
C THR A 61 -19.08 19.06 11.31
N PRO A 62 -19.35 20.33 11.72
CA PRO A 62 -20.49 21.10 11.23
C PRO A 62 -20.28 21.64 9.81
N TYR A 63 -19.07 21.54 9.29
CA TYR A 63 -18.72 22.07 7.97
C TYR A 63 -19.05 21.09 6.85
N GLU A 64 -19.24 21.63 5.62
CA GLU A 64 -19.37 20.81 4.43
C GLU A 64 -17.98 20.32 3.98
N TRP A 65 -17.86 19.03 3.72
CA TRP A 65 -16.70 18.44 3.12
C TRP A 65 -16.55 18.84 1.65
N PHE A 66 -15.32 18.75 1.15
CA PHE A 66 -15.00 18.99 -0.26
C PHE A 66 -15.91 18.17 -1.19
N LYS A 67 -16.42 18.81 -2.24
CA LYS A 67 -17.28 18.15 -3.25
C LYS A 67 -16.40 17.49 -4.31
N TRP A 68 -16.31 16.18 -4.23
CA TRP A 68 -15.52 15.38 -5.14
C TRP A 68 -16.18 15.28 -6.52
N SER A 69 -15.35 15.32 -7.59
CA SER A 69 -15.79 15.07 -8.98
C SER A 69 -16.01 13.60 -9.30
N SER A 70 -15.49 12.70 -8.47
CA SER A 70 -15.62 11.24 -8.60
C SER A 70 -16.49 10.66 -7.50
N PRO A 71 -17.18 9.53 -7.74
CA PRO A 71 -17.85 8.77 -6.68
C PRO A 71 -16.86 8.35 -5.59
N SER A 72 -17.41 8.00 -4.41
CA SER A 72 -16.61 7.52 -3.28
C SER A 72 -15.66 6.39 -3.68
N SER A 73 -14.45 6.42 -3.15
CA SER A 73 -13.39 5.42 -3.34
C SER A 73 -12.79 5.37 -4.75
N GLN A 74 -13.26 6.19 -5.69
CA GLN A 74 -12.80 6.19 -7.07
C GLN A 74 -11.71 7.24 -7.31
N LEU A 75 -10.85 6.99 -8.27
CA LEU A 75 -9.80 7.90 -8.70
C LEU A 75 -10.39 9.25 -9.09
N SER A 76 -9.79 10.35 -8.64
CA SER A 76 -10.21 11.70 -9.02
C SER A 76 -9.71 12.06 -10.43
N LEU A 77 -10.31 13.10 -11.02
CA LEU A 77 -9.82 13.62 -12.31
C LEU A 77 -8.37 14.11 -12.20
N ARG A 78 -8.02 14.79 -11.10
CA ARG A 78 -6.65 15.21 -10.83
C ARG A 78 -5.71 14.01 -10.74
N GLY A 79 -6.09 12.96 -10.00
CA GLY A 79 -5.31 11.72 -9.92
C GLY A 79 -5.06 11.10 -11.31
N GLY A 80 -6.05 11.14 -12.21
CA GLY A 80 -5.87 10.67 -13.59
C GLY A 80 -4.88 11.51 -14.39
N VAL A 81 -4.93 12.84 -14.29
CA VAL A 81 -3.97 13.74 -14.95
C VAL A 81 -2.55 13.46 -14.45
N LEU A 82 -2.36 13.41 -13.13
CA LEU A 82 -1.06 13.14 -12.51
C LEU A 82 -0.46 11.80 -12.94
N GLU A 83 -1.29 10.76 -13.07
CA GLU A 83 -0.81 9.46 -13.56
C GLU A 83 -0.45 9.48 -15.04
N THR A 84 -1.15 10.26 -15.86
CA THR A 84 -0.77 10.44 -17.27
C THR A 84 0.59 11.13 -17.38
N GLU A 85 0.83 12.16 -16.56
CA GLU A 85 2.12 12.85 -16.50
C GLU A 85 3.25 11.93 -16.01
N MET A 86 2.99 11.13 -14.99
CA MET A 86 3.95 10.15 -14.50
C MET A 86 4.25 9.09 -15.57
N GLY A 87 3.24 8.58 -16.27
CA GLY A 87 3.43 7.64 -17.38
C GLY A 87 4.27 8.25 -18.52
N GLN A 88 4.03 9.51 -18.86
CA GLN A 88 4.83 10.25 -19.85
C GLN A 88 6.30 10.38 -19.41
N PHE A 89 6.54 10.69 -18.13
CA PHE A 89 7.89 10.74 -17.58
C PHE A 89 8.60 9.39 -17.73
N PHE A 90 7.96 8.29 -17.30
CA PHE A 90 8.51 6.95 -17.42
C PHE A 90 8.82 6.58 -18.87
N ARG A 91 7.93 6.93 -19.81
CA ARG A 91 8.19 6.71 -21.23
C ARG A 91 9.47 7.41 -21.69
N LYS A 92 9.61 8.71 -21.40
CA LYS A 92 10.80 9.47 -21.78
C LYS A 92 12.06 8.91 -21.15
N TRP A 93 11.98 8.50 -19.89
CA TRP A 93 13.09 7.88 -19.18
C TRP A 93 13.50 6.56 -19.83
N VAL A 94 12.60 5.58 -19.98
CA VAL A 94 12.97 4.26 -20.53
C VAL A 94 13.38 4.31 -22.02
N VAL A 95 12.89 5.29 -22.78
CA VAL A 95 13.37 5.57 -24.14
C VAL A 95 14.79 6.14 -24.09
N GLY A 96 15.06 7.08 -23.19
CA GLY A 96 16.41 7.62 -22.98
C GLY A 96 17.42 6.56 -22.56
N GLU A 97 17.01 5.56 -21.76
CA GLU A 97 17.82 4.42 -21.36
C GLU A 97 17.93 3.32 -22.45
N GLY A 98 17.28 3.50 -23.59
CA GLY A 98 17.35 2.56 -24.72
C GLY A 98 16.54 1.26 -24.53
N LEU A 99 15.71 1.16 -23.46
CA LEU A 99 14.88 -0.02 -23.23
C LEU A 99 13.74 -0.16 -24.25
N LEU A 100 13.09 0.96 -24.55
CA LEU A 100 12.00 1.05 -25.52
C LEU A 100 12.35 2.08 -26.61
N LEU A 101 11.79 1.89 -27.79
CA LEU A 101 11.84 2.91 -28.84
C LEU A 101 10.77 3.98 -28.59
N ASP A 102 10.97 5.20 -29.06
CA ASP A 102 9.90 6.19 -29.10
C ASP A 102 8.75 5.66 -29.97
N ASN A 103 7.52 5.96 -29.59
CA ASN A 103 6.30 5.43 -30.23
C ASN A 103 6.19 3.89 -30.18
N TYR A 104 6.77 3.26 -29.18
CA TYR A 104 6.78 1.81 -29.02
C TYR A 104 5.37 1.22 -29.01
N ARG A 105 5.22 0.11 -29.72
CA ARG A 105 4.03 -0.73 -29.71
C ARG A 105 4.45 -2.14 -29.32
N PRO A 106 4.14 -2.56 -28.09
CA PRO A 106 4.55 -3.88 -27.61
C PRO A 106 3.93 -5.00 -28.44
N THR A 107 4.68 -6.08 -28.60
CA THR A 107 4.24 -7.32 -29.21
C THR A 107 4.29 -8.44 -28.19
N GLY A 108 3.30 -9.32 -28.21
CA GLY A 108 3.23 -10.41 -27.24
C GLY A 108 3.24 -9.90 -25.80
N ASP A 109 4.09 -10.51 -24.97
CA ASP A 109 4.17 -10.26 -23.53
C ASP A 109 5.28 -9.27 -23.13
N GLU A 110 5.83 -8.49 -24.05
CA GLU A 110 6.93 -7.55 -23.75
C GLU A 110 6.57 -6.49 -22.70
N VAL A 111 5.27 -6.14 -22.60
CA VAL A 111 4.76 -5.19 -21.62
C VAL A 111 3.50 -5.75 -20.98
N LEU A 112 3.41 -5.63 -19.65
CA LEU A 112 2.23 -6.05 -18.89
C LEU A 112 1.76 -4.94 -17.95
N PHE A 113 0.47 -4.64 -18.00
CA PHE A 113 -0.22 -3.85 -16.99
C PHE A 113 -1.21 -4.73 -16.25
N TYR A 114 -1.03 -4.86 -14.94
CA TYR A 114 -1.89 -5.68 -14.10
C TYR A 114 -2.29 -4.88 -12.85
N ALA A 115 -3.58 -4.66 -12.69
CA ALA A 115 -4.14 -3.88 -11.60
C ALA A 115 -5.05 -4.73 -10.71
N ASN A 116 -5.12 -4.37 -9.43
CA ASN A 116 -6.23 -4.79 -8.59
C ASN A 116 -7.56 -4.34 -9.23
N SER A 117 -8.60 -5.15 -9.08
CA SER A 117 -9.91 -4.92 -9.71
C SER A 117 -10.74 -3.78 -9.07
N ARG A 118 -10.14 -2.94 -8.21
CA ARG A 118 -10.76 -1.70 -7.72
C ARG A 118 -10.68 -0.60 -8.77
N GLN A 119 -11.76 0.17 -8.94
CA GLN A 119 -11.82 1.23 -9.93
C GLN A 119 -10.59 2.14 -9.87
N ARG A 120 -10.18 2.62 -8.69
CA ARG A 120 -9.04 3.53 -8.52
C ARG A 120 -7.70 2.95 -8.99
N THR A 121 -7.45 1.66 -8.76
CA THR A 121 -6.21 0.99 -9.19
C THR A 121 -6.23 0.70 -10.69
N PHE A 122 -7.35 0.23 -11.20
CA PHE A 122 -7.55 0.03 -12.63
C PHE A 122 -7.42 1.34 -13.41
N ALA A 123 -8.08 2.40 -12.93
CA ALA A 123 -8.01 3.72 -13.57
C ALA A 123 -6.58 4.31 -13.50
N THR A 124 -5.87 4.17 -12.36
CA THR A 124 -4.47 4.58 -12.25
C THR A 124 -3.61 3.90 -13.32
N ALA A 125 -3.71 2.58 -13.45
CA ALA A 125 -2.96 1.83 -14.48
C ALA A 125 -3.34 2.27 -15.90
N LYS A 126 -4.61 2.56 -16.15
CA LYS A 126 -5.09 3.02 -17.44
C LYS A 126 -4.54 4.41 -17.81
N TYR A 127 -4.57 5.36 -16.88
CA TYR A 127 -4.04 6.70 -17.12
C TYR A 127 -2.52 6.68 -17.26
N PHE A 128 -1.81 5.91 -16.42
CA PHE A 128 -0.37 5.72 -16.57
C PHE A 128 -0.03 5.12 -17.94
N SER A 129 -0.72 4.06 -18.37
CA SER A 129 -0.47 3.43 -19.68
C SER A 129 -0.73 4.37 -20.84
N ALA A 130 -1.71 5.28 -20.75
CA ALA A 130 -1.98 6.29 -21.78
C ALA A 130 -0.83 7.29 -21.92
N GLY A 131 -0.17 7.68 -20.82
CA GLY A 131 1.05 8.50 -20.87
C GLY A 131 2.29 7.70 -21.32
N PHE A 132 2.39 6.46 -20.89
CA PHE A 132 3.54 5.59 -21.13
C PHE A 132 3.60 5.04 -22.56
N LEU A 133 2.48 4.56 -23.09
CA LEU A 133 2.37 3.98 -24.44
C LEU A 133 1.22 4.62 -25.25
N PRO A 134 1.31 5.93 -25.54
CA PRO A 134 0.19 6.68 -26.13
C PRO A 134 -0.24 6.20 -27.53
N PHE A 135 0.61 5.45 -28.21
CA PHE A 135 0.34 4.92 -29.57
C PHE A 135 -0.08 3.45 -29.58
N ALA A 136 -0.13 2.79 -28.41
CA ALA A 136 -0.53 1.41 -28.29
C ALA A 136 -1.93 1.27 -27.70
N ASN A 137 -2.66 0.25 -28.12
CA ASN A 137 -3.87 -0.15 -27.42
C ASN A 137 -3.47 -1.10 -26.29
N VAL A 138 -3.29 -0.54 -25.07
CA VAL A 138 -2.87 -1.29 -23.91
C VAL A 138 -4.08 -1.84 -23.17
N GLU A 139 -4.10 -3.16 -22.99
CA GLU A 139 -5.06 -3.83 -22.11
C GLU A 139 -4.55 -3.79 -20.68
N ILE A 140 -5.41 -3.37 -19.74
CA ILE A 140 -5.12 -3.47 -18.31
C ILE A 140 -5.69 -4.79 -17.80
N THR A 141 -4.81 -5.72 -17.49
CA THR A 141 -5.21 -7.01 -16.93
C THR A 141 -5.78 -6.83 -15.52
N HIS A 142 -6.88 -7.48 -15.24
CA HIS A 142 -7.44 -7.68 -13.91
C HIS A 142 -8.13 -9.03 -13.86
N LYS A 143 -8.04 -9.73 -12.74
CA LYS A 143 -8.54 -11.13 -12.66
C LYS A 143 -9.96 -11.25 -12.14
N LEU A 144 -10.46 -10.28 -11.42
CA LEU A 144 -11.79 -10.32 -10.82
C LEU A 144 -12.68 -9.22 -11.39
N ALA A 145 -13.98 -9.36 -11.18
CA ALA A 145 -14.96 -8.33 -11.52
C ALA A 145 -14.64 -7.02 -10.79
N GLU A 146 -15.08 -5.91 -11.35
CA GLU A 146 -14.91 -4.58 -10.78
C GLU A 146 -15.36 -4.55 -9.32
N ASP A 147 -14.63 -3.78 -8.51
CA ASP A 147 -14.82 -3.60 -7.06
C ASP A 147 -14.61 -4.85 -6.17
N LYS A 148 -14.11 -5.93 -6.73
CA LYS A 148 -13.59 -7.04 -5.92
C LYS A 148 -12.09 -6.96 -5.78
N MET A 149 -11.58 -7.28 -4.57
CA MET A 149 -10.13 -7.33 -4.35
C MET A 149 -9.55 -8.61 -4.97
N ASP A 150 -8.56 -8.44 -5.85
CA ASP A 150 -7.80 -9.57 -6.39
C ASP A 150 -6.88 -10.14 -5.28
N PRO A 151 -6.86 -11.47 -5.07
CA PRO A 151 -6.01 -12.09 -4.05
C PRO A 151 -4.51 -11.76 -4.15
N VAL A 152 -4.00 -11.41 -5.34
CA VAL A 152 -2.60 -10.97 -5.50
C VAL A 152 -2.35 -9.64 -4.80
N PHE A 153 -3.32 -8.75 -4.77
CA PHE A 153 -3.22 -7.42 -4.17
C PHE A 153 -3.93 -7.31 -2.81
N THR A 154 -4.69 -8.31 -2.40
CA THR A 154 -5.37 -8.28 -1.11
C THR A 154 -4.38 -8.63 0.00
N PRO A 155 -4.06 -7.71 0.92
CA PRO A 155 -3.14 -7.98 2.01
C PRO A 155 -3.85 -8.77 3.11
N GLN A 156 -4.19 -10.03 2.84
CA GLN A 156 -4.92 -10.93 3.73
C GLN A 156 -4.04 -12.05 4.27
N PHE A 157 -4.33 -12.50 5.48
CA PHE A 157 -3.65 -13.66 6.04
C PHE A 157 -4.12 -14.94 5.36
N THR A 158 -3.27 -15.55 4.57
CA THR A 158 -3.58 -16.78 3.83
C THR A 158 -3.26 -18.04 4.64
N LYS A 159 -2.30 -17.96 5.57
CA LYS A 159 -1.96 -19.00 6.53
C LYS A 159 -2.12 -18.47 7.96
N MET A 160 -2.62 -19.30 8.89
CA MET A 160 -2.83 -18.89 10.27
C MET A 160 -2.91 -20.11 11.21
N ASN A 161 -2.29 -19.99 12.37
CA ASN A 161 -2.53 -20.78 13.56
C ASN A 161 -2.47 -19.88 14.80
N ASP A 162 -2.81 -20.39 15.97
CA ASP A 162 -2.88 -19.55 17.17
C ASP A 162 -1.51 -19.04 17.64
N THR A 163 -0.45 -19.83 17.47
CA THR A 163 0.93 -19.41 17.80
C THR A 163 1.37 -18.25 16.89
N TYR A 164 1.17 -18.40 15.59
CA TYR A 164 1.50 -17.36 14.63
C TYR A 164 0.65 -16.08 14.82
N ARG A 165 -0.66 -16.23 15.08
CA ARG A 165 -1.53 -15.10 15.42
C ARG A 165 -1.00 -14.34 16.62
N GLN A 166 -0.59 -15.05 17.67
CA GLN A 166 -0.05 -14.41 18.88
C GLN A 166 1.30 -13.74 18.61
N GLN A 167 2.15 -14.32 17.76
CA GLN A 167 3.39 -13.67 17.33
C GLN A 167 3.09 -12.34 16.61
N VAL A 168 2.20 -12.33 15.62
CA VAL A 168 1.79 -11.12 14.91
C VAL A 168 1.25 -10.05 15.87
N LEU A 169 0.37 -10.43 16.79
CA LEU A 169 -0.16 -9.50 17.78
C LEU A 169 0.93 -8.95 18.71
N ASN A 170 1.87 -9.76 19.14
CA ASN A 170 2.99 -9.32 20.00
C ASN A 170 3.89 -8.34 19.24
N GLU A 171 4.22 -8.60 17.98
CA GLU A 171 5.00 -7.68 17.15
C GLU A 171 4.26 -6.34 16.94
N MET A 172 2.96 -6.38 16.62
CA MET A 172 2.13 -5.18 16.50
C MET A 172 2.09 -4.36 17.80
N GLN A 173 1.97 -5.04 18.94
CA GLN A 173 1.95 -4.38 20.23
C GLN A 173 3.31 -3.81 20.66
N ALA A 174 4.40 -4.41 20.23
CA ALA A 174 5.76 -3.98 20.54
C ALA A 174 6.30 -2.89 19.61
N LEU A 175 5.71 -2.74 18.41
CA LEU A 175 6.16 -1.78 17.41
C LEU A 175 6.19 -0.36 18.01
N HIS A 176 7.23 0.42 17.74
CA HIS A 176 7.41 1.80 18.22
C HIS A 176 7.22 2.01 19.72
N GLY A 177 7.56 1.03 20.55
CA GLY A 177 7.50 1.14 22.02
C GLY A 177 6.14 0.82 22.63
N GLY A 178 5.20 0.35 21.84
CA GLY A 178 3.90 -0.15 22.30
C GLY A 178 2.81 0.92 22.47
N PRO A 179 1.60 0.53 22.92
CA PRO A 179 0.40 1.36 22.90
C PRO A 179 0.53 2.70 23.61
N GLN A 180 1.26 2.76 24.72
CA GLN A 180 1.45 4.02 25.44
C GLN A 180 2.31 5.02 24.67
N ALA A 181 3.36 4.54 24.00
CA ALA A 181 4.20 5.39 23.14
C ALA A 181 3.43 5.89 21.91
N TRP A 182 2.64 5.03 21.28
CA TRP A 182 1.76 5.45 20.17
C TRP A 182 0.76 6.53 20.58
N MET A 183 0.12 6.35 21.73
CA MET A 183 -0.84 7.33 22.25
C MET A 183 -0.16 8.68 22.48
N GLN A 184 1.03 8.70 23.06
CA GLN A 184 1.79 9.92 23.27
C GLN A 184 2.17 10.59 21.94
N GLN A 185 2.54 9.81 20.95
CA GLN A 185 2.92 10.31 19.63
C GLN A 185 1.75 10.95 18.87
N VAL A 186 0.59 10.31 18.85
CA VAL A 186 -0.55 10.75 18.02
C VAL A 186 -1.51 11.71 18.74
N GLN A 187 -1.51 11.75 20.06
CA GLN A 187 -2.49 12.53 20.84
C GLN A 187 -2.51 14.04 20.49
N PRO A 188 -1.37 14.74 20.31
CA PRO A 188 -1.39 16.15 19.91
C PRO A 188 -2.09 16.35 18.56
N THR A 189 -1.85 15.46 17.61
CA THR A 189 -2.46 15.50 16.28
C THR A 189 -3.95 15.22 16.32
N LEU A 190 -4.38 14.25 17.14
CA LEU A 190 -5.81 13.99 17.33
C LEU A 190 -6.52 15.22 17.89
N THR A 191 -5.91 15.93 18.84
CA THR A 191 -6.45 17.18 19.40
C THR A 191 -6.52 18.28 18.34
N LEU A 192 -5.46 18.46 17.54
CA LEU A 192 -5.46 19.41 16.42
C LEU A 192 -6.59 19.09 15.42
N MET A 193 -6.79 17.82 15.08
CA MET A 193 -7.87 17.41 14.16
C MET A 193 -9.26 17.71 14.74
N GLU A 194 -9.49 17.47 16.04
CA GLU A 194 -10.74 17.80 16.71
C GLU A 194 -11.04 19.32 16.69
N GLU A 195 -10.00 20.15 16.87
CA GLU A 195 -10.09 21.61 16.77
C GLU A 195 -10.41 22.08 15.35
N VAL A 196 -9.66 21.61 14.36
CA VAL A 196 -9.85 21.95 12.92
C VAL A 196 -11.26 21.58 12.44
N LEU A 197 -11.78 20.45 12.92
CA LEU A 197 -13.11 19.97 12.57
C LEU A 197 -14.25 20.66 13.35
N HIS A 198 -13.99 21.46 14.38
CA HIS A 198 -15.00 21.93 15.35
C HIS A 198 -15.87 20.77 15.83
N MET A 199 -15.23 19.68 16.22
CA MET A 199 -15.90 18.41 16.46
C MET A 199 -16.95 18.47 17.56
N SER A 200 -16.78 19.35 18.56
CA SER A 200 -17.76 19.60 19.62
C SER A 200 -19.10 20.18 19.13
N GLU A 201 -19.13 20.78 17.95
CA GLU A 201 -20.33 21.37 17.32
C GLU A 201 -20.86 20.50 16.18
N SER A 202 -20.29 19.32 16.00
CA SER A 202 -20.63 18.39 14.91
C SER A 202 -22.06 17.83 15.06
N PRO A 203 -22.69 17.37 13.96
CA PRO A 203 -24.01 16.71 14.04
C PRO A 203 -24.02 15.51 15.00
N ALA A 204 -22.93 14.81 15.15
CA ALA A 204 -22.82 13.69 16.08
C ALA A 204 -22.79 14.16 17.54
N ALA A 205 -22.02 15.20 17.87
CA ALA A 205 -21.97 15.79 19.20
C ALA A 205 -23.33 16.37 19.62
N LEU A 206 -24.01 17.04 18.69
CA LEU A 206 -25.36 17.61 18.94
C LEU A 206 -26.43 16.53 19.17
N GLN A 207 -26.21 15.31 18.72
CA GLN A 207 -27.07 14.14 18.95
C GLN A 207 -26.69 13.38 20.24
N GLY A 208 -25.68 13.87 20.97
CA GLY A 208 -25.23 13.26 22.23
C GLY A 208 -24.22 12.11 22.01
N ASP A 209 -23.72 11.92 20.81
CA ASP A 209 -22.63 10.97 20.53
C ASP A 209 -21.33 11.53 21.10
N THR A 210 -20.70 10.79 22.01
CA THR A 210 -19.35 11.13 22.51
C THR A 210 -18.29 10.62 21.54
N LEU A 211 -18.24 11.21 20.33
CA LEU A 211 -17.20 10.88 19.36
C LEU A 211 -15.92 11.64 19.73
N HIS A 212 -14.91 10.90 20.13
CA HIS A 212 -13.55 11.40 20.31
C HIS A 212 -12.57 10.53 19.53
N PHE A 213 -11.54 11.16 19.02
CA PHE A 213 -10.43 10.42 18.47
C PHE A 213 -9.61 9.80 19.61
N ARG A 214 -9.66 8.49 19.74
CA ARG A 214 -9.06 7.76 20.85
C ARG A 214 -8.22 6.62 20.34
N PHE A 215 -7.13 6.34 21.03
CA PHE A 215 -6.29 5.17 20.78
C PHE A 215 -6.42 4.11 21.89
N ASP A 216 -6.77 4.52 23.10
CA ASP A 216 -6.82 3.67 24.30
C ASP A 216 -7.81 2.49 24.23
N ASN A 217 -8.81 2.56 23.35
CA ASN A 217 -9.78 1.49 23.11
C ASN A 217 -9.51 0.70 21.80
N THR A 218 -8.30 0.82 21.26
CA THR A 218 -7.92 0.15 20.02
C THR A 218 -7.70 -1.35 20.25
N GLN A 219 -8.28 -2.15 19.37
CA GLN A 219 -8.09 -3.61 19.32
C GLN A 219 -7.71 -4.03 17.92
N PHE A 220 -6.83 -5.04 17.81
CA PHE A 220 -6.46 -5.65 16.55
C PHE A 220 -7.35 -6.85 16.23
N LYS A 221 -7.76 -6.96 14.99
CA LYS A 221 -8.39 -8.14 14.40
C LYS A 221 -7.48 -8.79 13.40
N ILE A 222 -7.04 -10.01 13.72
CA ILE A 222 -6.09 -10.81 12.93
C ILE A 222 -6.74 -12.17 12.70
N GLU A 223 -7.29 -12.38 11.52
CA GLU A 223 -8.06 -13.58 11.17
C GLU A 223 -7.63 -14.11 9.81
N LYS A 224 -7.62 -15.45 9.65
CA LYS A 224 -7.35 -16.09 8.36
C LYS A 224 -8.38 -15.71 7.32
N GLY A 225 -7.92 -15.34 6.11
CA GLY A 225 -8.78 -14.93 5.01
C GLY A 225 -9.20 -13.47 5.06
N ASP A 226 -8.81 -12.72 6.11
CA ASP A 226 -9.11 -11.30 6.27
C ASP A 226 -7.85 -10.45 6.22
N GLU A 227 -8.04 -9.18 5.84
CA GLU A 227 -7.02 -8.14 6.04
C GLU A 227 -6.93 -7.81 7.54
N PRO A 228 -5.71 -7.51 8.06
CA PRO A 228 -5.58 -7.01 9.43
C PRO A 228 -6.36 -5.71 9.59
N ARG A 229 -7.01 -5.55 10.74
CA ARG A 229 -7.82 -4.36 11.04
C ARG A 229 -7.64 -3.91 12.48
N MET A 230 -7.79 -2.62 12.69
CA MET A 230 -8.04 -2.04 14.02
C MET A 230 -9.53 -1.77 14.19
N THR A 231 -9.98 -1.78 15.44
CA THR A 231 -11.31 -1.29 15.85
C THR A 231 -11.13 -0.23 16.93
N GLY A 232 -12.19 0.55 17.21
CA GLY A 232 -12.16 1.62 18.20
C GLY A 232 -12.04 3.01 17.58
N GLY A 233 -11.86 4.03 18.43
CA GLY A 233 -11.88 5.44 18.01
C GLY A 233 -10.76 5.84 17.05
N TYR A 234 -9.63 5.13 17.07
CA TYR A 234 -8.54 5.39 16.14
C TYR A 234 -8.90 5.12 14.68
N THR A 235 -9.78 4.15 14.42
CA THR A 235 -10.28 3.89 13.07
C THR A 235 -11.03 5.09 12.48
N LEU A 236 -11.79 5.81 13.32
CA LEU A 236 -12.46 7.05 12.91
C LEU A 236 -11.42 8.14 12.62
N ALA A 237 -10.41 8.31 13.50
CA ALA A 237 -9.34 9.28 13.29
C ALA A 237 -8.58 9.02 12.00
N ASN A 238 -8.22 7.76 11.72
CA ASN A 238 -7.59 7.36 10.47
C ASN A 238 -8.45 7.69 9.24
N SER A 239 -9.76 7.42 9.28
CA SER A 239 -10.67 7.73 8.17
C SER A 239 -10.81 9.24 7.93
N VAL A 240 -10.79 10.04 8.99
CA VAL A 240 -10.83 11.50 8.91
C VAL A 240 -9.51 12.06 8.41
N ALA A 241 -8.38 11.57 8.91
CA ALA A 241 -7.05 11.96 8.41
C ALA A 241 -6.91 11.69 6.92
N ASP A 242 -7.31 10.49 6.44
CA ASP A 242 -7.33 10.14 5.02
C ASP A 242 -8.18 11.15 4.21
N ALA A 243 -9.38 11.50 4.69
CA ALA A 243 -10.26 12.44 4.00
C ALA A 243 -9.67 13.87 3.95
N LEU A 244 -9.05 14.36 5.03
CA LEU A 244 -8.39 15.66 5.08
C LEU A 244 -7.20 15.74 4.14
N VAL A 245 -6.32 14.74 4.15
CA VAL A 245 -5.13 14.67 3.30
C VAL A 245 -5.50 14.60 1.82
N LEU A 246 -6.47 13.76 1.46
CA LEU A 246 -6.97 13.68 0.09
C LEU A 246 -7.56 15.02 -0.38
N GLN A 247 -8.32 15.71 0.49
CA GLN A 247 -8.85 17.03 0.20
C GLN A 247 -7.71 18.05 -0.01
N CYS A 248 -6.67 18.03 0.80
CA CYS A 248 -5.50 18.89 0.64
C CYS A 248 -4.83 18.69 -0.72
N TYR A 249 -4.66 17.45 -1.16
CA TYR A 249 -4.09 17.16 -2.49
C TYR A 249 -5.00 17.61 -3.64
N GLU A 250 -6.31 17.45 -3.51
CA GLU A 250 -7.26 17.79 -4.57
C GLU A 250 -7.54 19.29 -4.64
N SER A 251 -7.53 20.03 -3.51
CA SER A 251 -7.96 21.43 -3.42
C SER A 251 -6.88 22.47 -3.77
N GLU A 252 -5.63 22.09 -3.95
CA GLU A 252 -4.49 22.99 -4.26
C GLU A 252 -4.14 23.98 -3.14
N ASN A 253 -4.66 23.81 -1.94
CA ASN A 253 -4.35 24.70 -0.81
C ASN A 253 -4.07 23.91 0.47
N MET A 254 -3.45 24.57 1.42
CA MET A 254 -3.04 24.01 2.70
C MET A 254 -4.05 24.32 3.82
N SER A 255 -5.26 24.77 3.50
CA SER A 255 -6.29 25.04 4.49
C SER A 255 -7.30 23.89 4.61
N ALA A 256 -7.81 23.68 5.81
CA ALA A 256 -8.91 22.78 6.09
C ALA A 256 -9.98 23.52 6.90
N PHE A 257 -11.19 23.63 6.37
CA PHE A 257 -12.33 24.28 7.02
C PHE A 257 -12.04 25.71 7.53
N GLY A 258 -11.21 26.47 6.79
CA GLY A 258 -10.82 27.84 7.15
C GLY A 258 -9.60 27.95 8.07
N HIS A 259 -9.01 26.84 8.51
CA HIS A 259 -7.76 26.80 9.25
C HIS A 259 -6.59 26.64 8.28
N GLU A 260 -5.66 27.61 8.28
CA GLU A 260 -4.38 27.48 7.57
C GLU A 260 -3.48 26.56 8.38
N LEU A 261 -3.08 25.44 7.78
CA LEU A 261 -2.20 24.45 8.39
C LEU A 261 -0.81 24.51 7.78
N THR A 262 0.21 24.41 8.62
CA THR A 262 1.60 24.29 8.16
C THR A 262 1.86 22.93 7.52
N THR A 263 2.91 22.82 6.73
CA THR A 263 3.35 21.52 6.15
C THR A 263 3.62 20.49 7.25
N GLU A 264 4.16 20.90 8.39
CA GLU A 264 4.40 20.02 9.53
C GLU A 264 3.09 19.50 10.13
N GLN A 265 2.10 20.36 10.36
CA GLN A 265 0.78 19.94 10.83
C GLN A 265 0.09 18.97 9.86
N TRP A 266 0.23 19.19 8.55
CA TRP A 266 -0.27 18.26 7.54
C TRP A 266 0.47 16.91 7.58
N ARG A 267 1.78 16.91 7.80
CA ARG A 267 2.56 15.68 7.99
C ARG A 267 2.12 14.94 9.26
N ASP A 268 1.86 15.66 10.35
CA ASP A 268 1.34 15.06 11.58
C ASP A 268 -0.02 14.40 11.33
N ILE A 269 -0.92 15.04 10.57
CA ILE A 269 -2.21 14.44 10.18
C ILE A 269 -2.01 13.18 9.32
N CYS A 270 -1.08 13.21 8.36
CA CYS A 270 -0.68 12.01 7.62
C CYS A 270 -0.14 10.91 8.54
N GLY A 271 0.62 11.29 9.58
CA GLY A 271 1.19 10.39 10.57
C GLY A 271 0.13 9.53 11.29
N VAL A 272 -1.09 10.02 11.44
CA VAL A 272 -2.21 9.22 11.98
C VAL A 272 -2.46 7.99 11.10
N LYS A 273 -2.48 8.16 9.78
CA LYS A 273 -2.64 7.06 8.84
C LYS A 273 -1.40 6.16 8.81
N GLU A 274 -0.20 6.73 8.86
CA GLU A 274 1.04 5.97 8.83
C GLU A 274 1.21 5.09 10.07
N VAL A 275 0.79 5.54 11.25
CA VAL A 275 0.73 4.70 12.45
C VAL A 275 -0.26 3.55 12.25
N TYR A 276 -1.43 3.83 11.67
CA TYR A 276 -2.43 2.79 11.38
C TYR A 276 -1.86 1.73 10.42
N ASP A 277 -1.32 2.16 9.29
CA ASP A 277 -0.78 1.27 8.27
C ASP A 277 0.49 0.54 8.77
N GLY A 278 1.36 1.24 9.49
CA GLY A 278 2.57 0.69 10.09
C GLY A 278 2.26 -0.46 11.02
N LEU A 279 1.31 -0.28 11.93
CA LEU A 279 0.91 -1.32 12.87
C LEU A 279 0.33 -2.56 12.19
N LEU A 280 -0.42 -2.39 11.11
CA LEU A 280 -1.13 -3.48 10.45
C LEU A 280 -0.31 -4.20 9.37
N PHE A 281 0.58 -3.48 8.67
CA PHE A 281 1.20 -4.01 7.45
C PHE A 281 2.73 -4.09 7.50
N THR A 282 3.40 -3.51 8.52
CA THR A 282 4.86 -3.44 8.55
C THR A 282 5.53 -4.26 9.64
N THR A 283 4.80 -4.93 10.54
CA THR A 283 5.43 -5.95 11.37
C THR A 283 5.89 -7.12 10.51
N HIS A 284 7.10 -7.63 10.74
CA HIS A 284 7.71 -8.58 9.81
C HIS A 284 6.88 -9.86 9.66
N ALA A 285 6.40 -10.43 10.76
CA ALA A 285 5.57 -11.63 10.71
C ALA A 285 4.29 -11.40 9.87
N ALA A 286 3.58 -10.27 10.08
CA ALA A 286 2.40 -9.97 9.27
C ALA A 286 2.78 -9.75 7.80
N ALA A 287 3.80 -8.94 7.54
CA ALA A 287 4.22 -8.55 6.20
C ALA A 287 4.58 -9.74 5.30
N VAL A 288 5.29 -10.73 5.84
CA VAL A 288 5.65 -11.97 5.11
C VAL A 288 4.41 -12.69 4.58
N ASN A 289 3.34 -12.78 5.36
CA ASN A 289 2.10 -13.42 4.94
C ASN A 289 1.29 -12.57 3.96
N LEU A 290 1.13 -11.28 4.29
CA LEU A 290 0.31 -10.34 3.53
C LEU A 290 0.89 -10.03 2.14
N ALA A 291 2.21 -9.93 2.03
CA ALA A 291 2.89 -9.59 0.79
C ALA A 291 3.22 -10.79 -0.10
N PHE A 292 3.11 -12.03 0.41
CA PHE A 292 3.57 -13.24 -0.28
C PHE A 292 3.12 -13.32 -1.76
N PRO A 293 1.86 -13.06 -2.13
CA PRO A 293 1.44 -13.16 -3.53
C PRO A 293 2.15 -12.15 -4.45
N LEU A 294 2.38 -10.92 -3.97
CA LEU A 294 3.09 -9.87 -4.72
C LEU A 294 4.60 -10.13 -4.75
N VAL A 295 5.18 -10.56 -3.63
CA VAL A 295 6.60 -10.96 -3.54
C VAL A 295 6.90 -12.07 -4.54
N SER A 296 6.06 -13.12 -4.58
CA SER A 296 6.17 -14.21 -5.56
C SER A 296 6.07 -13.68 -6.99
N ARG A 297 5.11 -12.80 -7.27
CA ARG A 297 4.88 -12.25 -8.61
C ARG A 297 6.05 -11.38 -9.09
N ILE A 298 6.59 -10.52 -8.23
CA ILE A 298 7.73 -9.66 -8.56
C ILE A 298 8.99 -10.52 -8.78
N ARG A 299 9.22 -11.53 -7.92
CA ARG A 299 10.34 -12.47 -8.09
C ARG A 299 10.27 -13.21 -9.42
N GLU A 300 9.10 -13.79 -9.77
CA GLU A 300 8.89 -14.44 -11.04
C GLU A 300 9.24 -13.53 -12.22
N GLU A 301 8.82 -12.27 -12.14
CA GLU A 301 9.04 -11.30 -13.20
C GLU A 301 10.52 -10.96 -13.36
N LEU A 302 11.22 -10.62 -12.27
CA LEU A 302 12.65 -10.28 -12.30
C LEU A 302 13.54 -11.42 -12.82
N ASN A 303 13.07 -12.66 -12.72
CA ASN A 303 13.78 -13.85 -13.25
C ASN A 303 13.40 -14.19 -14.71
N ARG A 304 12.51 -13.42 -15.34
CA ARG A 304 12.22 -13.52 -16.78
C ARG A 304 13.25 -12.74 -17.59
N ASN A 305 13.35 -13.08 -18.91
CA ASN A 305 14.24 -12.39 -19.84
C ASN A 305 13.53 -11.90 -21.11
N ASP A 306 12.21 -12.07 -21.19
CA ASP A 306 11.40 -11.78 -22.37
C ASP A 306 10.44 -10.57 -22.16
N ARG A 307 10.41 -10.02 -20.94
CA ARG A 307 9.64 -8.81 -20.62
C ARG A 307 10.55 -7.60 -20.51
N LYS A 308 10.05 -6.45 -20.94
CA LYS A 308 10.73 -5.16 -20.83
C LYS A 308 10.15 -4.30 -19.73
N PHE A 309 8.81 -4.35 -19.57
CA PHE A 309 8.14 -3.49 -18.60
C PHE A 309 6.92 -4.17 -17.98
N MET A 310 6.85 -4.16 -16.66
CA MET A 310 5.69 -4.60 -15.92
C MET A 310 5.20 -3.51 -14.98
N PHE A 311 3.90 -3.24 -14.99
CA PHE A 311 3.25 -2.30 -14.09
C PHE A 311 2.18 -3.02 -13.27
N LEU A 312 2.42 -3.15 -11.98
CA LEU A 312 1.47 -3.63 -10.98
C LEU A 312 0.83 -2.43 -10.29
N CYS A 313 -0.49 -2.39 -10.15
CA CYS A 313 -1.17 -1.31 -9.45
C CYS A 313 -2.06 -1.80 -8.32
N GLY A 314 -1.72 -1.38 -7.10
CA GLY A 314 -2.41 -1.72 -5.86
C GLY A 314 -2.54 -0.52 -4.92
N HIS A 315 -2.20 -0.74 -3.67
CA HIS A 315 -2.45 0.15 -2.54
C HIS A 315 -1.17 0.45 -1.75
N ASP A 316 -1.24 1.41 -0.84
CA ASP A 316 -0.21 1.73 0.14
C ASP A 316 0.18 0.51 1.00
N SER A 317 -0.81 -0.24 1.49
CA SER A 317 -0.60 -1.48 2.24
C SER A 317 0.24 -2.52 1.49
N ASN A 318 0.18 -2.56 0.15
CA ASN A 318 1.02 -3.44 -0.65
C ASN A 318 2.48 -2.99 -0.65
N LEU A 319 2.75 -1.69 -0.83
CA LEU A 319 4.12 -1.18 -0.76
C LEU A 319 4.71 -1.35 0.64
N ALA A 320 3.92 -1.05 1.68
CA ALA A 320 4.32 -1.19 3.07
C ALA A 320 4.67 -2.64 3.42
N SER A 321 3.79 -3.59 3.08
CA SER A 321 4.03 -5.01 3.38
C SER A 321 5.17 -5.62 2.55
N ILE A 322 5.32 -5.27 1.27
CA ILE A 322 6.47 -5.69 0.46
C ILE A 322 7.77 -5.17 1.07
N GLY A 323 7.80 -3.88 1.45
CA GLY A 323 8.97 -3.26 2.06
C GLY A 323 9.41 -4.01 3.32
N SER A 324 8.50 -4.26 4.24
CA SER A 324 8.82 -4.98 5.48
C SER A 324 9.18 -6.45 5.23
N ALA A 325 8.45 -7.16 4.37
CA ALA A 325 8.71 -8.57 4.07
C ALA A 325 10.10 -8.79 3.45
N LEU A 326 10.53 -7.90 2.56
CA LEU A 326 11.84 -7.95 1.89
C LEU A 326 12.94 -7.19 2.65
N ARG A 327 12.62 -6.62 3.82
CA ARG A 327 13.54 -5.81 4.64
C ARG A 327 14.12 -4.62 3.88
N PHE A 328 13.26 -3.94 3.13
CA PHE A 328 13.58 -2.69 2.45
C PHE A 328 13.49 -1.53 3.42
N ASN A 329 14.49 -0.67 3.43
CA ASN A 329 14.46 0.59 4.15
C ASN A 329 14.02 1.69 3.18
N TYR A 330 12.74 2.06 3.27
CA TYR A 330 12.26 3.25 2.57
C TYR A 330 12.88 4.50 3.21
N PRO A 331 13.53 5.36 2.43
CA PRO A 331 13.95 6.65 2.95
C PRO A 331 12.71 7.49 3.29
N GLU A 332 12.83 8.38 4.28
CA GLU A 332 11.81 9.40 4.50
C GLU A 332 11.64 10.26 3.25
N THR A 333 10.40 10.46 2.84
CA THR A 333 10.10 11.19 1.60
C THR A 333 10.27 12.70 1.82
N GLU A 334 11.04 13.31 0.95
CA GLU A 334 11.21 14.76 0.90
C GLU A 334 10.07 15.41 0.09
N ASN A 335 9.67 16.61 0.48
CA ASN A 335 8.63 17.36 -0.25
C ASN A 335 7.29 16.64 -0.43
N ALA A 336 6.97 15.68 0.44
CA ALA A 336 5.69 14.99 0.51
C ALA A 336 5.06 15.18 1.89
N LEU A 337 3.77 14.92 2.01
CA LEU A 337 3.07 14.90 3.30
C LEU A 337 3.17 13.52 3.96
N GLU A 338 3.05 12.45 3.20
CA GLU A 338 3.19 11.07 3.65
C GLU A 338 4.67 10.65 3.62
N LEU A 339 5.21 10.08 4.70
CA LEU A 339 6.64 9.87 4.89
C LEU A 339 7.22 8.63 4.19
N HIS A 340 6.41 7.61 3.88
CA HIS A 340 6.94 6.32 3.40
C HIS A 340 6.36 5.88 2.06
N THR A 341 5.05 5.99 1.87
CA THR A 341 4.37 5.53 0.66
C THR A 341 3.42 6.59 0.11
N PRO A 342 3.92 7.75 -0.37
CA PRO A 342 3.08 8.85 -0.82
C PRO A 342 2.03 8.44 -1.84
N ILE A 343 0.94 9.20 -1.92
CA ILE A 343 -0.10 8.96 -2.91
C ILE A 343 0.50 8.88 -4.33
N GLY A 344 0.12 7.86 -5.10
CA GLY A 344 0.68 7.62 -6.44
C GLY A 344 2.14 7.19 -6.47
N SER A 345 2.78 6.88 -5.32
CA SER A 345 4.17 6.38 -5.30
C SER A 345 4.32 5.01 -5.95
N LYS A 346 5.53 4.76 -6.40
CA LYS A 346 5.91 3.55 -7.15
C LYS A 346 7.21 2.99 -6.60
N LEU A 347 7.18 1.72 -6.20
CA LEU A 347 8.39 0.94 -5.95
C LEU A 347 8.86 0.38 -7.30
N VAL A 348 10.04 0.81 -7.73
CA VAL A 348 10.57 0.54 -9.06
C VAL A 348 11.81 -0.33 -8.95
N PHE A 349 11.80 -1.46 -9.64
CA PHE A 349 12.95 -2.34 -9.82
C PHE A 349 13.47 -2.15 -11.23
N GLU A 350 14.71 -1.68 -11.35
CA GLU A 350 15.41 -1.49 -12.62
C GLU A 350 16.41 -2.64 -12.80
N LYS A 351 16.17 -3.54 -13.73
CA LYS A 351 17.07 -4.64 -14.03
C LYS A 351 18.09 -4.22 -15.07
N TRP A 352 19.35 -4.19 -14.66
CA TRP A 352 20.50 -3.82 -15.47
C TRP A 352 21.39 -5.02 -15.73
N SER A 353 22.11 -5.07 -16.86
CA SER A 353 23.07 -6.12 -17.17
C SER A 353 24.38 -5.54 -17.64
N ASP A 354 25.51 -6.11 -17.18
CA ASP A 354 26.85 -5.81 -17.71
C ASP A 354 27.28 -6.77 -18.84
N GLY A 355 26.36 -7.63 -19.28
CA GLY A 355 26.60 -8.67 -20.28
C GLY A 355 27.09 -10.00 -19.70
N VAL A 356 27.41 -10.06 -18.42
CA VAL A 356 27.83 -11.26 -17.68
C VAL A 356 26.85 -11.57 -16.54
N GLU A 357 26.53 -10.56 -15.75
CA GLU A 357 25.61 -10.64 -14.61
C GLU A 357 24.50 -9.61 -14.72
N ASP A 358 23.38 -9.88 -14.05
CA ASP A 358 22.28 -8.97 -13.91
C ASP A 358 22.28 -8.34 -12.51
N TYR A 359 21.88 -7.07 -12.47
CA TYR A 359 21.84 -6.23 -11.28
C TYR A 359 20.48 -5.55 -11.18
N VAL A 360 20.14 -5.10 -9.98
CA VAL A 360 18.86 -4.38 -9.74
C VAL A 360 19.12 -3.12 -8.93
N ALA A 361 18.61 -1.99 -9.41
CA ALA A 361 18.37 -0.82 -8.56
C ALA A 361 16.93 -0.87 -8.05
N VAL A 362 16.72 -0.50 -6.78
CA VAL A 362 15.39 -0.40 -6.18
C VAL A 362 15.15 1.04 -5.77
N ASN A 363 14.12 1.65 -6.31
CA ASN A 363 13.83 3.07 -6.10
C ASN A 363 12.37 3.29 -5.70
N LEU A 364 12.13 4.30 -4.85
CA LEU A 364 10.80 4.86 -4.58
C LEU A 364 10.63 6.12 -5.43
N VAL A 365 9.65 6.12 -6.33
CA VAL A 365 9.35 7.23 -7.24
C VAL A 365 7.98 7.82 -6.89
N TYR A 366 7.91 9.15 -6.69
CA TYR A 366 6.68 9.84 -6.34
C TYR A 366 6.71 11.32 -6.78
N ALA A 367 5.54 11.93 -6.92
CA ALA A 367 5.44 13.36 -7.18
C ALA A 367 5.55 14.16 -5.87
N ALA A 368 6.33 15.24 -5.86
CA ALA A 368 6.39 16.17 -4.75
C ALA A 368 5.01 16.84 -4.51
N LEU A 369 4.74 17.31 -3.30
CA LEU A 369 3.49 18.00 -2.96
C LEU A 369 3.16 19.13 -3.95
N SER A 370 4.14 19.97 -4.28
CA SER A 370 3.98 21.06 -5.24
C SER A 370 3.65 20.55 -6.66
N GLN A 371 4.18 19.40 -7.05
CA GLN A 371 3.87 18.76 -8.33
C GLN A 371 2.45 18.19 -8.35
N LEU A 372 2.00 17.58 -7.23
CA LEU A 372 0.63 17.08 -7.09
C LEU A 372 -0.39 18.22 -7.15
N GLN A 373 -0.18 19.29 -6.38
CA GLN A 373 -1.07 20.45 -6.33
C GLN A 373 -1.03 21.27 -7.62
N GLY A 374 0.15 21.45 -8.22
CA GLY A 374 0.35 22.19 -9.47
C GLY A 374 0.02 21.41 -10.73
N ARG A 375 -0.23 20.11 -10.68
CA ARG A 375 -0.37 19.24 -11.87
C ARG A 375 0.79 19.46 -12.83
N THR A 376 1.99 19.40 -12.29
CA THR A 376 3.22 19.77 -13.01
C THR A 376 3.52 18.80 -14.13
N LEU A 377 3.81 19.31 -15.31
CA LEU A 377 4.33 18.52 -16.42
C LEU A 377 5.74 18.00 -16.08
N LEU A 378 5.84 16.70 -15.88
CA LEU A 378 7.09 16.06 -15.52
C LEU A 378 8.03 15.90 -16.73
N SER A 379 9.32 16.13 -16.50
CA SER A 379 10.37 16.03 -17.52
C SER A 379 11.73 15.67 -16.89
N SER A 380 12.78 15.54 -17.72
CA SER A 380 14.16 15.40 -17.21
C SER A 380 14.63 16.62 -16.41
N ASP A 381 14.09 17.81 -16.70
CA ASP A 381 14.46 19.06 -16.03
C ASP A 381 13.58 19.30 -14.78
N VAL A 382 12.40 18.72 -14.74
CA VAL A 382 11.45 18.75 -13.62
C VAL A 382 11.02 17.32 -13.33
N PRO A 383 11.92 16.46 -12.81
CA PRO A 383 11.61 15.07 -12.54
C PRO A 383 10.70 14.91 -11.32
N PRO A 384 10.03 13.76 -11.18
CA PRO A 384 9.47 13.36 -9.89
C PRO A 384 10.61 13.13 -8.89
N MET A 385 10.27 12.98 -7.62
CA MET A 385 11.23 12.54 -6.60
C MET A 385 11.59 11.07 -6.86
N VAL A 386 12.89 10.77 -6.80
CA VAL A 386 13.42 9.40 -6.95
C VAL A 386 14.39 9.16 -5.82
N LEU A 387 14.06 8.27 -4.92
CA LEU A 387 14.86 7.93 -3.74
C LEU A 387 15.29 6.46 -3.81
N SER A 388 16.58 6.21 -3.59
CA SER A 388 17.09 4.84 -3.53
C SER A 388 16.61 4.12 -2.28
N VAL A 389 16.10 2.92 -2.44
CA VAL A 389 15.70 2.01 -1.35
C VAL A 389 16.89 1.14 -1.00
N THR A 390 17.28 1.13 0.27
CA THR A 390 18.32 0.21 0.76
C THR A 390 17.70 -1.09 1.28
N ILE A 391 18.48 -2.16 1.28
CA ILE A 391 18.02 -3.50 1.64
C ILE A 391 18.88 -4.03 2.78
N ASP A 392 18.28 -4.31 3.93
CA ASP A 392 19.02 -4.81 5.07
C ASP A 392 19.74 -6.12 4.76
N GLY A 393 21.02 -6.15 5.12
CA GLY A 393 21.89 -7.31 4.90
C GLY A 393 22.36 -7.52 3.46
N LEU A 394 21.99 -6.63 2.50
CA LEU A 394 22.58 -6.61 1.17
C LEU A 394 23.43 -5.36 0.97
N THR A 395 24.46 -5.47 0.16
CA THR A 395 25.36 -4.35 -0.17
C THR A 395 25.29 -4.06 -1.66
N ALA A 396 24.88 -2.83 -1.99
CA ALA A 396 24.95 -2.35 -3.36
C ALA A 396 26.41 -2.11 -3.77
N ASN A 397 26.72 -2.24 -5.06
CA ASN A 397 28.01 -1.85 -5.60
C ASN A 397 28.20 -0.31 -5.63
N SER A 398 29.35 0.16 -6.09
CA SER A 398 29.65 1.61 -6.17
C SER A 398 28.72 2.39 -7.08
N ASP A 399 27.99 1.74 -7.97
CA ASP A 399 27.04 2.31 -8.91
C ASP A 399 25.58 2.27 -8.34
N GLY A 400 25.41 1.80 -7.09
CA GLY A 400 24.12 1.72 -6.39
C GLY A 400 23.25 0.51 -6.81
N LEU A 401 23.86 -0.51 -7.37
CA LEU A 401 23.16 -1.69 -7.87
C LEU A 401 23.40 -2.90 -6.98
N TYR A 402 22.35 -3.67 -6.68
CA TYR A 402 22.42 -4.98 -6.05
C TYR A 402 22.58 -6.07 -7.12
N ARG A 403 23.34 -7.13 -6.87
CA ARG A 403 23.32 -8.29 -7.75
C ARG A 403 21.93 -8.92 -7.73
N LEU A 404 21.38 -9.24 -8.91
CA LEU A 404 20.07 -9.88 -8.99
C LEU A 404 20.04 -11.20 -8.19
N ALA A 405 21.12 -11.97 -8.19
CA ALA A 405 21.22 -13.21 -7.42
C ALA A 405 21.08 -13.00 -5.90
N ASP A 406 21.64 -11.91 -5.35
CA ASP A 406 21.54 -11.60 -3.93
C ASP A 406 20.14 -11.13 -3.57
N LEU A 407 19.51 -10.34 -4.43
CA LEU A 407 18.11 -9.94 -4.26
C LEU A 407 17.16 -11.14 -4.39
N ASP A 408 17.37 -12.03 -5.37
CA ASP A 408 16.59 -13.27 -5.53
C ASP A 408 16.70 -14.18 -4.29
N ALA A 409 17.90 -14.26 -3.68
CA ALA A 409 18.09 -14.99 -2.42
C ALA A 409 17.23 -14.38 -1.29
N ARG A 410 17.11 -13.04 -1.21
CA ARG A 410 16.22 -12.37 -0.25
C ARG A 410 14.75 -12.71 -0.52
N PHE A 411 14.31 -12.71 -1.76
CA PHE A 411 12.96 -13.16 -2.13
C PHE A 411 12.73 -14.61 -1.71
N ALA A 412 13.70 -15.50 -1.97
CA ALA A 412 13.63 -16.92 -1.58
C ALA A 412 13.55 -17.09 -0.06
N GLU A 413 14.33 -16.32 0.71
CA GLU A 413 14.27 -16.30 2.18
C GLU A 413 12.87 -15.93 2.67
N THR A 414 12.30 -14.83 2.19
CA THR A 414 10.94 -14.38 2.54
C THR A 414 9.88 -15.44 2.18
N MET A 415 10.02 -16.08 1.02
CA MET A 415 9.09 -17.15 0.63
C MET A 415 9.22 -18.38 1.53
N ALA A 416 10.45 -18.74 1.96
CA ALA A 416 10.67 -19.83 2.90
C ALA A 416 10.11 -19.51 4.30
N GLU A 417 10.21 -18.25 4.77
CA GLU A 417 9.56 -17.79 6.00
C GLU A 417 8.04 -17.96 5.92
N TYR A 418 7.42 -17.57 4.80
CA TYR A 418 5.99 -17.81 4.58
C TYR A 418 5.65 -19.32 4.57
N ASP A 419 6.46 -20.14 3.89
CA ASP A 419 6.21 -21.59 3.80
C ASP A 419 6.32 -22.28 5.16
N ALA A 420 7.17 -21.76 6.05
CA ALA A 420 7.33 -22.25 7.41
C ALA A 420 6.14 -21.93 8.34
N ILE A 421 5.22 -21.03 7.95
CA ILE A 421 4.00 -20.79 8.71
C ILE A 421 3.13 -22.05 8.65
N GLU A 422 3.00 -22.74 9.78
CA GLU A 422 2.07 -23.85 9.91
C GLU A 422 0.64 -23.34 9.75
N ASP A 423 -0.08 -23.89 8.78
CA ASP A 423 -1.46 -23.54 8.53
C ASP A 423 -2.36 -24.60 9.13
N VAL A 424 -3.18 -24.19 10.10
CA VAL A 424 -4.30 -25.04 10.52
C VAL A 424 -5.39 -24.88 9.45
N PRO A 425 -5.85 -25.98 8.80
CA PRO A 425 -7.02 -25.93 7.95
C PRO A 425 -8.10 -25.18 8.71
N ALA A 426 -8.74 -24.17 8.07
CA ALA A 426 -9.87 -23.51 8.71
C ALA A 426 -10.79 -24.62 9.21
N ASP A 427 -10.89 -24.78 10.52
CA ASP A 427 -11.89 -25.66 11.09
C ASP A 427 -13.18 -25.20 10.43
N ILE A 428 -13.79 -26.09 9.66
CA ILE A 428 -15.20 -25.90 9.27
C ILE A 428 -15.84 -25.67 10.63
N PRO A 429 -16.38 -24.46 10.94
CA PRO A 429 -16.84 -24.14 12.30
C PRO A 429 -17.67 -25.32 12.70
N ALA A 430 -17.23 -26.08 13.74
CA ALA A 430 -17.89 -27.31 14.11
C ALA A 430 -19.32 -26.86 14.31
N ALA A 431 -20.17 -27.21 13.35
CA ALA A 431 -21.53 -26.69 13.25
C ALA A 431 -22.05 -26.82 14.65
N SER A 432 -22.22 -25.69 15.34
CA SER A 432 -22.39 -25.60 16.80
C SER A 432 -23.18 -26.81 17.20
N ARG A 433 -22.58 -27.73 17.98
CA ARG A 433 -23.14 -29.04 18.24
C ARG A 433 -24.57 -28.79 18.60
N SER A 434 -25.42 -28.91 17.59
CA SER A 434 -26.83 -28.64 17.69
C SER A 434 -27.31 -29.37 18.91
N VAL A 435 -28.02 -28.68 19.75
CA VAL A 435 -28.97 -29.23 20.70
C VAL A 435 -29.50 -30.50 20.08
N PRO A 436 -29.44 -31.67 20.76
CA PRO A 436 -29.91 -32.91 20.19
C PRO A 436 -31.33 -32.68 19.70
N ILE A 437 -31.50 -32.67 18.38
CA ILE A 437 -32.86 -32.60 17.79
C ILE A 437 -33.46 -33.98 18.03
N ASN A 438 -34.17 -34.11 19.13
CA ASN A 438 -34.98 -35.27 19.39
C ASN A 438 -36.09 -35.29 18.33
N GLY A 439 -35.90 -36.10 17.29
CA GLY A 439 -36.85 -36.33 16.22
C GLY A 439 -36.17 -36.69 14.91
N ASN A 440 -36.58 -37.75 14.26
CA ASN A 440 -36.16 -38.15 12.92
C ASN A 440 -36.53 -37.07 11.91
N ARG A 441 -35.62 -36.09 11.71
CA ARG A 441 -35.78 -35.05 10.68
C ARG A 441 -34.86 -35.35 9.52
N THR A 442 -35.44 -35.35 8.32
CA THR A 442 -34.73 -35.55 7.07
C THR A 442 -34.49 -34.18 6.42
N PHE A 443 -33.28 -33.92 5.95
CA PHE A 443 -32.93 -32.68 5.26
C PHE A 443 -32.51 -32.97 3.83
N THR A 444 -32.72 -32.01 2.93
CA THR A 444 -32.15 -32.00 1.59
C THR A 444 -30.65 -31.68 1.68
N LEU A 445 -29.90 -31.88 0.59
CA LEU A 445 -28.48 -31.47 0.51
C LEU A 445 -28.26 -29.96 0.67
N SER A 446 -29.29 -29.14 0.43
CA SER A 446 -29.26 -27.69 0.67
C SER A 446 -29.58 -27.29 2.12
N GLY A 447 -29.80 -28.27 3.02
CA GLY A 447 -30.07 -28.02 4.44
C GLY A 447 -31.55 -27.66 4.74
N THR A 448 -32.46 -27.75 3.79
CA THR A 448 -33.90 -27.54 4.02
C THR A 448 -34.55 -28.81 4.50
N LEU A 449 -35.59 -28.69 5.35
CA LEU A 449 -36.35 -29.84 5.85
C LEU A 449 -37.00 -30.57 4.64
N ALA A 450 -36.70 -31.86 4.48
CA ALA A 450 -37.25 -32.66 3.41
C ALA A 450 -38.66 -33.15 3.79
N THR A 451 -39.58 -33.15 2.83
CA THR A 451 -40.91 -33.77 2.99
C THR A 451 -40.80 -35.28 2.89
N ASP A 452 -41.81 -36.00 3.39
CA ASP A 452 -41.82 -37.47 3.32
C ASP A 452 -41.84 -38.00 1.87
N SER A 453 -42.24 -37.16 0.92
CA SER A 453 -42.25 -37.48 -0.52
C SER A 453 -40.97 -37.12 -1.22
N ALA A 454 -39.95 -36.55 -0.54
CA ALA A 454 -38.67 -36.19 -1.16
C ALA A 454 -37.95 -37.43 -1.71
N ARG A 455 -37.48 -37.36 -2.95
CA ARG A 455 -36.71 -38.41 -3.64
C ARG A 455 -35.28 -37.91 -3.88
N GLY A 456 -34.35 -38.83 -4.04
CA GLY A 456 -32.94 -38.54 -4.26
C GLY A 456 -32.11 -38.61 -2.97
N ILE A 457 -30.97 -37.88 -2.92
CA ILE A 457 -30.08 -37.90 -1.76
C ILE A 457 -30.60 -36.95 -0.68
N VAL A 458 -30.85 -37.49 0.51
CA VAL A 458 -31.25 -36.74 1.71
C VAL A 458 -30.31 -37.06 2.87
N ILE A 459 -30.29 -36.20 3.89
CA ILE A 459 -29.55 -36.40 5.13
C ILE A 459 -30.55 -36.81 6.21
N GLU A 460 -30.42 -38.03 6.69
CA GLU A 460 -31.26 -38.63 7.72
C GLU A 460 -30.37 -39.15 8.83
N ASN A 461 -30.59 -38.74 10.07
CA ASN A 461 -29.76 -39.10 11.22
C ASN A 461 -28.23 -38.84 11.00
N ASN A 462 -27.87 -37.70 10.39
CA ASN A 462 -26.52 -37.33 10.00
C ASN A 462 -25.86 -38.26 8.95
N GLN A 463 -26.64 -39.09 8.26
CA GLN A 463 -26.14 -39.96 7.18
C GLN A 463 -26.80 -39.61 5.87
N LYS A 464 -26.05 -39.73 4.77
CA LYS A 464 -26.60 -39.60 3.41
C LYS A 464 -27.37 -40.85 3.07
N VAL A 465 -28.65 -40.69 2.77
CA VAL A 465 -29.59 -41.80 2.38
C VAL A 465 -30.15 -41.47 1.00
N VAL A 466 -30.27 -42.49 0.15
CA VAL A 466 -30.93 -42.35 -1.15
C VAL A 466 -32.38 -42.81 -1.00
N ARG A 467 -33.32 -41.88 -1.09
CA ARG A 467 -34.76 -42.21 -1.16
C ARG A 467 -35.18 -42.38 -2.62
N LYS A 468 -35.68 -43.56 -2.94
CA LYS A 468 -36.16 -43.95 -4.27
C LYS A 468 -37.54 -43.44 -4.57
#